data_18a8d4afabcdf158754d4f0333ac444f
#
_entry.id   18a8d4afabcdf158754d4f0333ac444f
#
_cell.length_a   1.000
_cell.length_b   1.000
_cell.length_c   1.000
_cell.angle_alpha   90.00
_cell.angle_beta   90.00
_cell.angle_gamma   90.00
#
_symmetry.space_group_name_H-M   'P 1'
#
loop_
_entity.id
_entity.type
_entity.pdbx_description
1 polymer ?
#
loop_
_entity_poly.entity_id
_entity_poly.type
_entity_poly.pdbx_seq_one_letter_code
_entity_poly.pdbx_strand_id
1 'polypeptide(L)'
;EVDWEAVSRRVVESPERLDPAAGPVGLGLTFQAYSIQIENHDYMAELYDAVARANTILIDWARDVWGYVSLGYFKQRLKDGEIGSSTMPHKVNPIDFENAEGNLGLANALLRHLSEKLPISRWQRDLTDSTVLRNMGVALGYTVLAYQSMGIGLNKLELNQEALADDLDNAWEVLAEPIQTVMRRYGVQGAYEKLKEVTRGKTVTAQALHGLIRSLEIPEAEKTRLLAMTPASYVGMAASLARRV
;
A
#
# COMPACT_ATOMS: atom_id res chain seq x y z
N GLU A 1 -36.77 -5.73 9.15
CA GLU A 1 -36.58 -6.02 10.59
C GLU A 1 -36.48 -7.53 10.77
N VAL A 2 -35.51 -7.98 11.58
CA VAL A 2 -35.30 -9.40 11.87
C VAL A 2 -36.22 -9.78 13.02
N ASP A 3 -37.08 -10.79 12.81
CA ASP A 3 -37.93 -11.35 13.88
C ASP A 3 -37.04 -12.24 14.80
N TRP A 4 -36.46 -11.62 15.79
CA TRP A 4 -35.57 -12.29 16.76
C TRP A 4 -36.27 -13.35 17.60
N GLU A 5 -37.59 -13.23 17.80
CA GLU A 5 -38.37 -14.22 18.53
C GLU A 5 -38.57 -15.50 17.71
N ALA A 6 -38.82 -15.37 16.41
CA ALA A 6 -38.88 -16.50 15.49
C ALA A 6 -37.51 -17.18 15.34
N VAL A 7 -36.41 -16.40 15.28
CA VAL A 7 -35.03 -16.93 15.26
C VAL A 7 -34.77 -17.74 16.53
N SER A 8 -35.02 -17.16 17.68
CA SER A 8 -34.79 -17.80 18.99
C SER A 8 -35.58 -19.12 19.12
N ARG A 9 -36.87 -19.14 18.75
CA ARG A 9 -37.68 -20.37 18.77
C ARG A 9 -37.08 -21.46 17.90
N ARG A 10 -36.68 -21.17 16.66
CA ARG A 10 -36.11 -22.17 15.74
C ARG A 10 -34.78 -22.74 16.23
N VAL A 11 -33.95 -21.91 16.83
CA VAL A 11 -32.66 -22.37 17.39
C VAL A 11 -32.89 -23.33 18.57
N VAL A 12 -33.85 -23.02 19.42
CA VAL A 12 -34.17 -23.87 20.61
C VAL A 12 -34.88 -25.16 20.23
N GLU A 13 -35.81 -25.11 19.26
CA GLU A 13 -36.67 -26.27 18.91
C GLU A 13 -35.95 -27.31 18.01
N SER A 14 -35.00 -26.90 17.23
CA SER A 14 -34.34 -27.80 16.25
C SER A 14 -32.89 -27.38 15.94
N PRO A 15 -31.99 -27.38 16.93
CA PRO A 15 -30.61 -26.98 16.73
C PRO A 15 -29.89 -27.88 15.72
N GLU A 16 -30.25 -29.16 15.64
CA GLU A 16 -29.69 -30.14 14.70
C GLU A 16 -30.10 -29.93 13.24
N ARG A 17 -31.09 -29.08 12.97
CA ARG A 17 -31.56 -28.74 11.62
C ARG A 17 -30.98 -27.46 11.07
N LEU A 18 -30.06 -26.84 11.79
CA LEU A 18 -29.36 -25.66 11.31
C LEU A 18 -28.41 -26.07 10.22
N ASP A 19 -28.66 -25.69 8.98
CA ASP A 19 -27.73 -25.90 7.87
C ASP A 19 -26.54 -24.95 8.03
N PRO A 20 -25.31 -25.46 8.23
CA PRO A 20 -24.12 -24.62 8.35
C PRO A 20 -23.86 -23.74 7.11
N ALA A 21 -24.27 -24.18 5.92
CA ALA A 21 -24.08 -23.43 4.68
C ALA A 21 -25.13 -22.32 4.50
N ALA A 22 -26.37 -22.57 4.94
CA ALA A 22 -27.46 -21.58 4.89
C ALA A 22 -27.50 -20.68 6.12
N GLY A 23 -26.83 -21.06 7.17
CA GLY A 23 -26.91 -20.43 8.48
C GLY A 23 -28.27 -20.62 9.19
N PRO A 24 -28.39 -20.27 10.47
CA PRO A 24 -29.65 -20.31 11.17
C PRO A 24 -30.70 -19.44 10.47
N VAL A 25 -31.81 -20.05 10.11
CA VAL A 25 -33.01 -19.36 9.49
C VAL A 25 -32.71 -18.63 8.16
N GLY A 26 -31.68 -19.03 7.42
CA GLY A 26 -31.38 -18.42 6.12
C GLY A 26 -30.89 -16.97 6.19
N LEU A 27 -30.35 -16.53 7.32
CA LEU A 27 -29.84 -15.17 7.54
C LEU A 27 -28.37 -15.02 7.21
N GLY A 28 -27.72 -16.06 6.68
CA GLY A 28 -26.27 -16.04 6.40
C GLY A 28 -25.39 -16.04 7.67
N LEU A 29 -25.97 -16.50 8.81
CA LEU A 29 -25.22 -16.62 10.06
C LEU A 29 -24.45 -17.93 10.09
N THR A 30 -23.26 -17.92 10.67
CA THR A 30 -22.46 -19.12 10.88
C THR A 30 -22.82 -19.78 12.20
N PHE A 31 -23.15 -21.08 12.15
CA PHE A 31 -23.31 -21.90 13.35
C PHE A 31 -21.98 -22.53 13.72
N GLN A 32 -21.52 -22.31 14.96
CA GLN A 32 -20.32 -22.94 15.50
C GLN A 32 -20.67 -24.10 16.41
N ALA A 33 -20.26 -25.31 16.03
CA ALA A 33 -20.52 -26.52 16.80
C ALA A 33 -19.75 -26.56 18.14
N TYR A 34 -18.61 -25.88 18.18
CA TYR A 34 -17.77 -25.77 19.38
C TYR A 34 -17.62 -24.29 19.75
N SER A 35 -18.00 -23.93 20.94
CA SER A 35 -18.01 -22.55 21.40
C SER A 35 -17.73 -22.48 22.91
N ILE A 36 -17.39 -21.30 23.40
CA ILE A 36 -17.38 -20.98 24.82
C ILE A 36 -18.79 -20.50 25.23
N GLN A 37 -18.95 -19.88 26.38
CA GLN A 37 -20.27 -19.40 26.87
C GLN A 37 -20.94 -18.43 25.86
N ILE A 38 -20.14 -17.66 25.10
CA ILE A 38 -20.62 -16.73 24.07
C ILE A 38 -20.17 -17.18 22.67
N GLU A 39 -18.94 -16.84 22.31
CA GLU A 39 -18.31 -17.22 21.04
C GLU A 39 -16.81 -16.93 21.08
N ASN A 40 -16.04 -17.43 20.10
CA ASN A 40 -14.56 -17.38 20.16
C ASN A 40 -13.96 -16.09 19.61
N HIS A 41 -14.71 -15.21 18.95
CA HIS A 41 -14.29 -13.97 18.34
C HIS A 41 -13.22 -14.11 17.21
N ASP A 42 -12.98 -15.31 16.72
CA ASP A 42 -11.97 -15.57 15.67
C ASP A 42 -12.24 -14.79 14.38
N TYR A 43 -13.52 -14.72 13.96
CA TYR A 43 -13.92 -13.96 12.78
C TYR A 43 -13.69 -12.44 12.94
N MET A 44 -13.79 -11.93 14.18
CA MET A 44 -13.48 -10.53 14.47
C MET A 44 -11.99 -10.28 14.38
N ALA A 45 -11.17 -11.21 14.88
CA ALA A 45 -9.71 -11.14 14.77
C ALA A 45 -9.29 -11.13 13.29
N GLU A 46 -9.86 -12.02 12.47
CA GLU A 46 -9.62 -12.04 11.02
C GLU A 46 -9.94 -10.70 10.36
N LEU A 47 -11.09 -10.11 10.69
CA LEU A 47 -11.49 -8.79 10.19
C LEU A 47 -10.47 -7.71 10.59
N TYR A 48 -10.09 -7.66 11.88
CA TYR A 48 -9.17 -6.63 12.37
C TYR A 48 -7.77 -6.76 11.77
N ASP A 49 -7.28 -7.97 11.59
CA ASP A 49 -6.01 -8.23 10.92
C ASP A 49 -6.05 -7.82 9.44
N ALA A 50 -7.16 -8.08 8.76
CA ALA A 50 -7.35 -7.66 7.38
C ALA A 50 -7.35 -6.12 7.26
N VAL A 51 -8.08 -5.42 8.14
CA VAL A 51 -8.09 -3.95 8.17
C VAL A 51 -6.71 -3.39 8.53
N ALA A 52 -6.03 -3.94 9.55
CA ALA A 52 -4.69 -3.50 9.93
C ALA A 52 -3.67 -3.70 8.79
N ARG A 53 -3.81 -4.77 8.02
CA ARG A 53 -2.97 -5.02 6.84
C ARG A 53 -3.25 -4.01 5.73
N ALA A 54 -4.51 -3.72 5.44
CA ALA A 54 -4.88 -2.67 4.48
C ALA A 54 -4.33 -1.30 4.91
N ASN A 55 -4.49 -0.94 6.18
CA ASN A 55 -3.94 0.29 6.75
C ASN A 55 -2.42 0.37 6.62
N THR A 56 -1.71 -0.74 6.77
CA THR A 56 -0.23 -0.78 6.62
C THR A 56 0.19 -0.44 5.18
N ILE A 57 -0.55 -0.93 4.18
CA ILE A 57 -0.31 -0.58 2.76
C ILE A 57 -0.55 0.92 2.53
N LEU A 58 -1.59 1.47 3.15
CA LEU A 58 -1.90 2.89 3.01
C LEU A 58 -0.92 3.80 3.75
N ILE A 59 -0.35 3.35 4.88
CA ILE A 59 0.76 4.06 5.55
C ILE A 59 1.97 4.17 4.62
N ASP A 60 2.35 3.07 3.99
CA ASP A 60 3.46 3.02 3.05
C ASP A 60 3.23 3.98 1.88
N TRP A 61 2.06 3.91 1.27
CA TRP A 61 1.65 4.81 0.21
C TRP A 61 1.62 6.29 0.64
N ALA A 62 1.14 6.61 1.84
CA ALA A 62 1.11 7.99 2.35
C ALA A 62 2.53 8.56 2.48
N ARG A 63 3.49 7.74 2.91
CA ARG A 63 4.91 8.09 2.99
C ARG A 63 5.53 8.33 1.62
N ASP A 64 5.19 7.49 0.64
CA ASP A 64 5.66 7.68 -0.74
C ASP A 64 5.15 9.00 -1.32
N VAL A 65 3.86 9.29 -1.17
CA VAL A 65 3.29 10.57 -1.63
C VAL A 65 3.95 11.76 -0.93
N TRP A 66 4.17 11.67 0.39
CA TRP A 66 4.91 12.68 1.14
C TRP A 66 6.32 12.89 0.55
N GLY A 67 7.02 11.79 0.23
CA GLY A 67 8.32 11.81 -0.42
C GLY A 67 8.28 12.50 -1.78
N TYR A 68 7.32 12.15 -2.63
CA TYR A 68 7.17 12.75 -3.96
C TYR A 68 6.81 14.25 -3.91
N VAL A 69 6.04 14.68 -2.91
CA VAL A 69 5.80 16.11 -2.66
C VAL A 69 7.10 16.81 -2.22
N SER A 70 7.90 16.18 -1.36
CA SER A 70 9.17 16.75 -0.89
C SER A 70 10.23 16.87 -2.00
N LEU A 71 10.21 15.97 -2.98
CA LEU A 71 11.04 16.00 -4.19
C LEU A 71 10.50 16.96 -5.26
N GLY A 72 9.32 17.50 -5.07
CA GLY A 72 8.68 18.39 -6.04
C GLY A 72 8.04 17.68 -7.23
N TYR A 73 7.91 16.36 -7.23
CA TYR A 73 7.23 15.58 -8.29
C TYR A 73 5.72 15.80 -8.27
N PHE A 74 5.16 16.03 -7.09
CA PHE A 74 3.81 16.54 -6.92
C PHE A 74 3.82 17.91 -6.29
N LYS A 75 2.94 18.77 -6.77
CA LYS A 75 2.56 20.05 -6.14
C LYS A 75 1.22 19.89 -5.46
N GLN A 76 0.95 20.69 -4.43
CA GLN A 76 -0.35 20.73 -3.78
C GLN A 76 -1.07 22.03 -4.14
N ARG A 77 -2.33 21.90 -4.57
CA ARG A 77 -3.21 23.05 -4.72
C ARG A 77 -3.45 23.69 -3.36
N LEU A 78 -3.24 24.98 -3.28
CA LEU A 78 -3.64 25.76 -2.12
C LEU A 78 -5.16 25.88 -2.11
N LYS A 79 -5.77 25.57 -0.97
CA LYS A 79 -7.18 25.85 -0.73
C LYS A 79 -7.30 27.22 -0.04
N ASP A 80 -8.22 28.06 -0.50
CA ASP A 80 -8.47 29.34 0.15
C ASP A 80 -8.76 29.16 1.64
N GLY A 81 -7.98 29.83 2.49
CA GLY A 81 -8.09 29.77 3.93
C GLY A 81 -7.22 28.69 4.61
N GLU A 82 -6.48 27.88 3.89
CA GLU A 82 -5.49 26.95 4.49
C GLU A 82 -4.20 27.71 4.84
N ILE A 83 -3.80 27.62 6.11
CA ILE A 83 -2.53 28.17 6.61
C ILE A 83 -1.48 27.03 6.54
N GLY A 84 -0.54 27.13 5.61
CA GLY A 84 0.50 26.11 5.42
C GLY A 84 1.44 25.97 6.62
N SER A 85 1.85 27.07 7.23
CA SER A 85 2.65 27.12 8.45
C SER A 85 2.48 28.46 9.12
N SER A 86 2.37 28.48 10.45
CA SER A 86 2.33 29.73 11.22
C SER A 86 3.64 30.54 11.19
N THR A 87 4.77 29.84 10.88
CA THR A 87 6.12 30.43 10.89
C THR A 87 6.67 30.67 9.47
N MET A 88 6.27 29.84 8.51
CA MET A 88 6.73 29.90 7.12
C MET A 88 5.54 29.85 6.15
N PRO A 89 4.91 30.99 5.84
CA PRO A 89 3.67 31.04 5.04
C PRO A 89 3.78 30.42 3.63
N HIS A 90 5.00 30.36 3.08
CA HIS A 90 5.28 29.79 1.77
C HIS A 90 5.44 28.25 1.78
N LYS A 91 5.51 27.63 2.97
CA LYS A 91 5.69 26.19 3.12
C LYS A 91 4.32 25.49 3.05
N VAL A 92 4.10 24.70 2.02
CA VAL A 92 2.94 23.83 1.89
C VAL A 92 3.34 22.42 2.29
N ASN A 93 2.81 21.96 3.43
CA ASN A 93 3.07 20.60 3.91
C ASN A 93 1.98 19.64 3.40
N PRO A 94 2.31 18.38 3.10
CA PRO A 94 1.33 17.35 2.77
C PRO A 94 0.60 16.82 4.01
N ILE A 95 0.00 17.74 4.78
CA ILE A 95 -0.60 17.51 6.11
C ILE A 95 -1.67 16.43 6.10
N ASP A 96 -2.41 16.28 4.98
CA ASP A 96 -3.46 15.27 4.87
C ASP A 96 -2.88 13.84 4.89
N PHE A 97 -1.71 13.63 4.30
CA PHE A 97 -1.00 12.35 4.31
C PHE A 97 -0.31 12.08 5.64
N GLU A 98 0.27 13.12 6.27
CA GLU A 98 0.84 13.02 7.63
C GLU A 98 -0.25 12.68 8.67
N ASN A 99 -1.40 13.32 8.57
CA ASN A 99 -2.57 13.04 9.41
C ASN A 99 -3.07 11.61 9.21
N ALA A 100 -3.15 11.16 7.96
CA ALA A 100 -3.55 9.80 7.64
C ALA A 100 -2.58 8.78 8.23
N GLU A 101 -1.27 8.94 8.05
CA GLU A 101 -0.24 8.07 8.60
C GLU A 101 -0.38 7.93 10.12
N GLY A 102 -0.52 9.06 10.83
CA GLY A 102 -0.67 9.07 12.28
C GLY A 102 -1.92 8.33 12.75
N ASN A 103 -3.08 8.60 12.15
CA ASN A 103 -4.34 7.95 12.50
C ASN A 103 -4.34 6.44 12.15
N LEU A 104 -3.74 6.03 11.03
CA LEU A 104 -3.60 4.62 10.67
C LEU A 104 -2.69 3.88 11.64
N GLY A 105 -1.62 4.53 12.13
CA GLY A 105 -0.76 3.97 13.17
C GLY A 105 -1.51 3.68 14.47
N LEU A 106 -2.32 4.64 14.93
CA LEU A 106 -3.17 4.47 16.11
C LEU A 106 -4.23 3.39 15.90
N ALA A 107 -4.89 3.39 14.73
CA ALA A 107 -5.86 2.37 14.36
C ALA A 107 -5.23 0.97 14.42
N ASN A 108 -4.06 0.79 13.82
CA ASN A 108 -3.37 -0.50 13.78
C ASN A 108 -2.95 -0.99 15.17
N ALA A 109 -2.55 -0.12 16.07
CA ALA A 109 -2.24 -0.50 17.44
C ALA A 109 -3.46 -1.09 18.14
N LEU A 110 -4.63 -0.46 17.98
CA LEU A 110 -5.88 -0.95 18.56
C LEU A 110 -6.39 -2.22 17.86
N LEU A 111 -6.36 -2.26 16.52
CA LEU A 111 -6.82 -3.41 15.73
C LEU A 111 -6.01 -4.67 16.06
N ARG A 112 -4.68 -4.55 16.17
CA ARG A 112 -3.80 -5.67 16.56
C ARG A 112 -4.08 -6.15 17.96
N HIS A 113 -4.26 -5.23 18.92
CA HIS A 113 -4.63 -5.62 20.27
C HIS A 113 -6.00 -6.33 20.30
N LEU A 114 -6.97 -5.87 19.51
CA LEU A 114 -8.29 -6.50 19.41
C LEU A 114 -8.19 -7.91 18.81
N SER A 115 -7.44 -8.08 17.72
CA SER A 115 -7.27 -9.39 17.07
C SER A 115 -6.54 -10.40 17.94
N GLU A 116 -5.53 -9.97 18.70
CA GLU A 116 -4.77 -10.83 19.59
C GLU A 116 -5.52 -11.17 20.89
N LYS A 117 -6.29 -10.22 21.43
CA LYS A 117 -6.94 -10.37 22.75
C LYS A 117 -8.27 -11.09 22.67
N LEU A 118 -9.10 -10.80 21.68
CA LEU A 118 -10.49 -11.30 21.67
C LEU A 118 -10.61 -12.82 21.57
N PRO A 119 -9.77 -13.55 20.81
CA PRO A 119 -9.80 -15.02 20.80
C PRO A 119 -9.35 -15.68 22.11
N ILE A 120 -8.71 -14.93 23.02
CA ILE A 120 -8.22 -15.48 24.28
C ILE A 120 -9.27 -15.32 25.38
N SER A 121 -9.77 -16.44 25.91
CA SER A 121 -10.69 -16.47 27.03
C SER A 121 -10.18 -17.39 28.12
N ARG A 122 -10.38 -17.01 29.38
CA ARG A 122 -10.17 -17.89 30.53
C ARG A 122 -11.36 -18.81 30.69
N TRP A 123 -11.13 -20.12 30.62
CA TRP A 123 -12.18 -21.13 30.72
C TRP A 123 -13.29 -20.89 29.67
N GLN A 124 -14.55 -20.96 30.05
CA GLN A 124 -15.70 -20.76 29.20
C GLN A 124 -16.11 -19.28 29.05
N ARG A 125 -15.63 -18.41 29.94
CA ARG A 125 -15.92 -16.98 29.89
C ARG A 125 -14.87 -16.15 30.60
N ASP A 126 -14.37 -15.12 29.91
CA ASP A 126 -13.52 -14.07 30.44
C ASP A 126 -14.17 -12.70 30.18
N LEU A 127 -14.41 -11.92 31.24
CA LEU A 127 -15.05 -10.61 31.12
C LEU A 127 -14.12 -9.50 30.60
N THR A 128 -12.84 -9.80 30.35
CA THR A 128 -11.92 -8.82 29.74
C THR A 128 -12.27 -8.48 28.30
N ASP A 129 -12.98 -9.36 27.58
CA ASP A 129 -13.54 -9.11 26.27
C ASP A 129 -14.46 -7.87 26.26
N SER A 130 -15.34 -7.76 27.23
CA SER A 130 -16.30 -6.66 27.32
C SER A 130 -15.61 -5.28 27.50
N THR A 131 -14.44 -5.23 28.13
CA THR A 131 -13.63 -4.00 28.24
C THR A 131 -13.00 -3.64 26.89
N VAL A 132 -12.48 -4.61 26.18
CA VAL A 132 -11.75 -4.43 24.92
C VAL A 132 -12.70 -4.10 23.77
N LEU A 133 -13.85 -4.78 23.68
CA LEU A 133 -14.88 -4.58 22.67
C LEU A 133 -15.41 -3.14 22.60
N ARG A 134 -15.37 -2.39 23.71
CA ARG A 134 -15.77 -0.96 23.72
C ARG A 134 -14.89 -0.08 22.84
N ASN A 135 -13.73 -0.56 22.45
CA ASN A 135 -12.76 0.19 21.62
C ASN A 135 -12.83 -0.13 20.13
N MET A 136 -13.72 -1.03 19.69
CA MET A 136 -13.89 -1.37 18.26
C MET A 136 -14.16 -0.14 17.41
N GLY A 137 -15.14 0.67 17.83
CA GLY A 137 -15.53 1.88 17.12
C GLY A 137 -14.39 2.92 17.06
N VAL A 138 -13.53 2.96 18.08
CA VAL A 138 -12.37 3.87 18.12
C VAL A 138 -11.36 3.48 17.04
N ALA A 139 -11.01 2.20 16.94
CA ALA A 139 -10.08 1.69 15.94
C ALA A 139 -10.56 1.95 14.51
N LEU A 140 -11.83 1.61 14.25
CA LEU A 140 -12.45 1.86 12.95
C LEU A 140 -12.63 3.35 12.66
N GLY A 141 -12.93 4.16 13.67
CA GLY A 141 -13.04 5.62 13.56
C GLY A 141 -11.73 6.26 13.12
N TYR A 142 -10.60 5.91 13.71
CA TYR A 142 -9.27 6.36 13.24
C TYR A 142 -9.00 5.92 11.81
N THR A 143 -9.37 4.70 11.43
CA THR A 143 -9.23 4.21 10.05
C THR A 143 -10.03 5.06 9.07
N VAL A 144 -11.31 5.34 9.37
CA VAL A 144 -12.17 6.16 8.51
C VAL A 144 -11.67 7.60 8.39
N LEU A 145 -11.25 8.21 9.50
CA LEU A 145 -10.65 9.55 9.50
C LEU A 145 -9.42 9.63 8.59
N ALA A 146 -8.55 8.62 8.69
CA ALA A 146 -7.37 8.54 7.84
C ALA A 146 -7.73 8.41 6.35
N TYR A 147 -8.68 7.55 6.00
CA TYR A 147 -9.11 7.38 4.61
C TYR A 147 -9.72 8.66 4.04
N GLN A 148 -10.50 9.38 4.84
CA GLN A 148 -11.03 10.69 4.44
C GLN A 148 -9.92 11.72 4.23
N SER A 149 -8.93 11.76 5.13
CA SER A 149 -7.78 12.65 5.02
C SER A 149 -6.97 12.36 3.74
N MET A 150 -6.70 11.08 3.46
CA MET A 150 -6.04 10.68 2.20
C MET A 150 -6.81 11.12 0.96
N GLY A 151 -8.14 10.97 0.97
CA GLY A 151 -9.01 11.42 -0.12
C GLY A 151 -8.93 12.94 -0.35
N ILE A 152 -8.88 13.72 0.74
CA ILE A 152 -8.69 15.18 0.66
C ILE A 152 -7.32 15.49 0.08
N GLY A 153 -6.26 14.84 0.58
CA GLY A 153 -4.89 15.02 0.10
C GLY A 153 -4.74 14.72 -1.39
N LEU A 154 -5.30 13.60 -1.86
CA LEU A 154 -5.29 13.21 -3.27
C LEU A 154 -5.91 14.27 -4.18
N ASN A 155 -7.03 14.85 -3.77
CA ASN A 155 -7.70 15.88 -4.55
C ASN A 155 -6.90 17.20 -4.66
N LYS A 156 -5.86 17.38 -3.84
CA LYS A 156 -4.96 18.54 -3.88
C LYS A 156 -3.71 18.30 -4.73
N LEU A 157 -3.39 17.05 -5.09
CA LEU A 157 -2.17 16.74 -5.81
C LEU A 157 -2.25 17.17 -7.28
N GLU A 158 -1.18 17.76 -7.75
CA GLU A 158 -0.92 18.07 -9.16
C GLU A 158 0.45 17.53 -9.56
N LEU A 159 0.49 16.85 -10.71
CA LEU A 159 1.74 16.31 -11.24
C LEU A 159 2.65 17.45 -11.74
N ASN A 160 3.90 17.46 -11.30
CA ASN A 160 4.93 18.35 -11.81
C ASN A 160 5.74 17.65 -12.91
N GLN A 161 5.23 17.70 -14.13
CA GLN A 161 5.86 17.02 -15.28
C GLN A 161 7.27 17.53 -15.57
N GLU A 162 7.53 18.83 -15.35
CA GLU A 162 8.84 19.44 -15.58
C GLU A 162 9.91 18.86 -14.64
N ALA A 163 9.65 18.81 -13.33
CA ALA A 163 10.60 18.21 -12.38
C ALA A 163 10.89 16.74 -12.66
N LEU A 164 9.85 15.98 -13.06
CA LEU A 164 10.03 14.57 -13.43
C LEU A 164 10.87 14.41 -14.70
N ALA A 165 10.65 15.28 -15.69
CA ALA A 165 11.43 15.24 -16.94
C ALA A 165 12.89 15.60 -16.68
N ASP A 166 13.13 16.66 -15.90
CA ASP A 166 14.50 17.11 -15.56
C ASP A 166 15.29 16.03 -14.82
N ASP A 167 14.70 15.35 -13.85
CA ASP A 167 15.35 14.28 -13.13
C ASP A 167 15.64 13.08 -14.04
N LEU A 168 14.68 12.69 -14.88
CA LEU A 168 14.88 11.56 -15.81
C LEU A 168 15.94 11.87 -16.88
N ASP A 169 15.97 13.06 -17.41
CA ASP A 169 16.95 13.46 -18.44
C ASP A 169 18.39 13.39 -17.94
N ASN A 170 18.57 13.52 -16.62
CA ASN A 170 19.87 13.43 -15.97
C ASN A 170 20.19 12.04 -15.37
N ALA A 171 19.23 11.12 -15.33
CA ALA A 171 19.36 9.82 -14.64
C ALA A 171 19.75 8.65 -15.58
N TRP A 172 20.74 8.87 -16.46
CA TRP A 172 21.17 7.84 -17.43
C TRP A 172 21.70 6.56 -16.80
N GLU A 173 22.16 6.61 -15.55
CA GLU A 173 22.61 5.44 -14.79
C GLU A 173 21.55 4.37 -14.59
N VAL A 174 20.25 4.72 -14.62
CA VAL A 174 19.15 3.75 -14.48
C VAL A 174 19.13 2.73 -15.63
N LEU A 175 19.70 3.09 -16.79
CA LEU A 175 19.81 2.19 -17.94
C LEU A 175 20.93 1.15 -17.80
N ALA A 176 21.78 1.23 -16.79
CA ALA A 176 22.79 0.21 -16.52
C ALA A 176 22.15 -1.17 -16.25
N GLU A 177 20.99 -1.21 -15.63
CA GLU A 177 20.30 -2.45 -15.31
C GLU A 177 19.81 -3.20 -16.56
N PRO A 178 19.01 -2.60 -17.46
CA PRO A 178 18.59 -3.30 -18.68
C PRO A 178 19.77 -3.67 -19.59
N ILE A 179 20.82 -2.83 -19.68
CA ILE A 179 22.02 -3.16 -20.45
C ILE A 179 22.69 -4.40 -19.86
N GLN A 180 22.89 -4.44 -18.54
CA GLN A 180 23.50 -5.61 -17.86
C GLN A 180 22.63 -6.87 -18.04
N THR A 181 21.33 -6.75 -18.00
CA THR A 181 20.40 -7.87 -18.20
C THR A 181 20.56 -8.47 -19.59
N VAL A 182 20.67 -7.62 -20.62
CA VAL A 182 20.92 -8.07 -22.01
C VAL A 182 22.31 -8.69 -22.14
N MET A 183 23.34 -8.06 -21.57
CA MET A 183 24.70 -8.63 -21.59
C MET A 183 24.74 -10.04 -20.98
N ARG A 184 24.07 -10.26 -19.83
CA ARG A 184 23.96 -11.58 -19.19
C ARG A 184 23.21 -12.58 -20.07
N ARG A 185 22.10 -12.16 -20.67
CA ARG A 185 21.30 -13.00 -21.58
C ARG A 185 22.14 -13.55 -22.75
N TYR A 186 23.06 -12.77 -23.27
CA TYR A 186 23.93 -13.15 -24.39
C TYR A 186 25.31 -13.65 -23.95
N GLY A 187 25.52 -13.92 -22.67
CA GLY A 187 26.74 -14.53 -22.15
C GLY A 187 27.98 -13.65 -22.23
N VAL A 188 27.82 -12.31 -22.29
CA VAL A 188 28.93 -11.38 -22.32
C VAL A 188 29.75 -11.51 -21.03
N GLN A 189 31.03 -11.90 -21.17
CA GLN A 189 31.92 -12.06 -20.03
C GLN A 189 32.24 -10.73 -19.37
N GLY A 190 32.30 -10.69 -18.02
CA GLY A 190 32.63 -9.48 -17.28
C GLY A 190 31.58 -8.37 -17.43
N ALA A 191 30.29 -8.71 -17.59
CA ALA A 191 29.22 -7.74 -17.80
C ALA A 191 29.18 -6.66 -16.70
N TYR A 192 29.33 -7.07 -15.44
CA TYR A 192 29.36 -6.14 -14.31
C TYR A 192 30.57 -5.23 -14.33
N GLU A 193 31.76 -5.77 -14.58
CA GLU A 193 33.00 -5.02 -14.61
C GLU A 193 33.00 -3.98 -15.73
N LYS A 194 32.55 -4.34 -16.93
CA LYS A 194 32.40 -3.42 -18.07
C LYS A 194 31.46 -2.25 -17.77
N LEU A 195 30.33 -2.52 -17.15
CA LEU A 195 29.41 -1.45 -16.72
C LEU A 195 30.02 -0.58 -15.60
N LYS A 196 30.65 -1.21 -14.62
CA LYS A 196 31.30 -0.53 -13.51
C LYS A 196 32.37 0.48 -13.98
N GLU A 197 33.16 0.18 -15.02
CA GLU A 197 34.15 1.08 -15.60
C GLU A 197 33.51 2.36 -16.15
N VAL A 198 32.27 2.26 -16.67
CA VAL A 198 31.54 3.39 -17.27
C VAL A 198 30.72 4.17 -16.25
N THR A 199 30.27 3.51 -15.17
CA THR A 199 29.30 4.10 -14.23
C THR A 199 29.90 4.50 -12.89
N ARG A 200 30.90 3.78 -12.36
CA ARG A 200 31.36 3.99 -11.00
C ARG A 200 32.21 5.25 -10.85
N GLY A 201 31.77 6.17 -9.99
CA GLY A 201 32.48 7.41 -9.65
C GLY A 201 32.50 8.47 -10.76
N LYS A 202 31.63 8.30 -11.78
CA LYS A 202 31.51 9.26 -12.90
C LYS A 202 30.05 9.58 -13.13
N THR A 203 29.75 10.75 -13.63
CA THR A 203 28.43 11.07 -14.17
C THR A 203 28.20 10.21 -15.41
N VAL A 204 27.16 9.39 -15.38
CA VAL A 204 26.80 8.54 -16.51
C VAL A 204 26.10 9.38 -17.55
N THR A 205 26.60 9.36 -18.78
CA THR A 205 26.04 10.10 -19.90
C THR A 205 25.51 9.16 -20.98
N ALA A 206 24.58 9.65 -21.80
CA ALA A 206 24.09 8.92 -22.97
C ALA A 206 25.25 8.44 -23.85
N GLN A 207 26.22 9.31 -24.12
CA GLN A 207 27.36 8.99 -24.98
C GLN A 207 28.21 7.84 -24.41
N ALA A 208 28.43 7.83 -23.09
CA ALA A 208 29.21 6.78 -22.44
C ALA A 208 28.53 5.42 -22.54
N LEU A 209 27.20 5.36 -22.27
CA LEU A 209 26.41 4.13 -22.40
C LEU A 209 26.28 3.68 -23.86
N HIS A 210 26.05 4.59 -24.79
CA HIS A 210 25.98 4.28 -26.22
C HIS A 210 27.34 3.75 -26.74
N GLY A 211 28.46 4.30 -26.28
CA GLY A 211 29.80 3.79 -26.57
C GLY A 211 29.98 2.34 -26.12
N LEU A 212 29.56 2.04 -24.87
CA LEU A 212 29.58 0.68 -24.34
C LEU A 212 28.67 -0.26 -25.18
N ILE A 213 27.41 0.12 -25.44
CA ILE A 213 26.47 -0.72 -26.19
C ILE A 213 27.03 -1.09 -27.58
N ARG A 214 27.62 -0.12 -28.29
CA ARG A 214 28.22 -0.38 -29.60
C ARG A 214 29.41 -1.36 -29.56
N SER A 215 30.16 -1.39 -28.45
CA SER A 215 31.30 -2.29 -28.27
C SER A 215 30.91 -3.72 -27.85
N LEU A 216 29.64 -3.96 -27.49
CA LEU A 216 29.19 -5.27 -27.02
C LEU A 216 29.08 -6.28 -28.17
N GLU A 217 29.46 -7.52 -27.90
CA GLU A 217 29.25 -8.67 -28.79
C GLU A 217 27.85 -9.28 -28.56
N ILE A 218 26.81 -8.55 -28.97
CA ILE A 218 25.41 -8.94 -28.94
C ILE A 218 24.75 -8.71 -30.29
N PRO A 219 23.59 -9.32 -30.58
CA PRO A 219 22.88 -9.13 -31.83
C PRO A 219 22.56 -7.65 -32.13
N GLU A 220 22.67 -7.26 -33.41
CA GLU A 220 22.44 -5.85 -33.80
C GLU A 220 21.03 -5.35 -33.49
N ALA A 221 20.03 -6.23 -33.53
CA ALA A 221 18.67 -5.89 -33.11
C ALA A 221 18.59 -5.45 -31.62
N GLU A 222 19.34 -6.11 -30.76
CA GLU A 222 19.42 -5.73 -29.35
C GLU A 222 20.21 -4.42 -29.13
N LYS A 223 21.30 -4.22 -29.90
CA LYS A 223 22.02 -2.93 -29.86
C LYS A 223 21.10 -1.79 -30.27
N THR A 224 20.36 -1.95 -31.36
CA THR A 224 19.40 -0.95 -31.83
C THR A 224 18.37 -0.63 -30.76
N ARG A 225 17.81 -1.67 -30.11
CA ARG A 225 16.83 -1.51 -29.03
C ARG A 225 17.41 -0.77 -27.82
N LEU A 226 18.62 -1.14 -27.38
CA LEU A 226 19.28 -0.49 -26.24
C LEU A 226 19.68 0.96 -26.57
N LEU A 227 20.14 1.26 -27.78
CA LEU A 227 20.52 2.62 -28.20
C LEU A 227 19.31 3.55 -28.30
N ALA A 228 18.12 3.02 -28.57
CA ALA A 228 16.87 3.79 -28.62
C ALA A 228 16.26 4.01 -27.22
N MET A 229 16.77 3.36 -26.18
CA MET A 229 16.22 3.45 -24.83
C MET A 229 16.70 4.74 -24.15
N THR A 230 15.78 5.41 -23.46
CA THR A 230 16.05 6.58 -22.61
C THR A 230 15.55 6.32 -21.20
N PRO A 231 16.04 7.01 -20.17
CA PRO A 231 15.47 6.89 -18.82
C PRO A 231 13.95 7.05 -18.79
N ALA A 232 13.42 8.04 -19.50
CA ALA A 232 11.98 8.28 -19.61
C ALA A 232 11.20 7.16 -20.30
N SER A 233 11.82 6.39 -21.20
CA SER A 233 11.20 5.25 -21.89
C SER A 233 11.31 3.93 -21.12
N TYR A 234 12.16 3.86 -20.11
CA TYR A 234 12.37 2.64 -19.31
C TYR A 234 11.37 2.53 -18.16
N VAL A 235 10.10 2.42 -18.49
CA VAL A 235 8.99 2.35 -17.52
C VAL A 235 8.39 0.94 -17.34
N GLY A 236 8.91 -0.04 -18.04
CA GLY A 236 8.44 -1.43 -17.98
C GLY A 236 6.93 -1.53 -18.25
N MET A 237 6.23 -2.20 -17.34
CA MET A 237 4.77 -2.41 -17.44
C MET A 237 3.95 -1.37 -16.65
N ALA A 238 4.56 -0.35 -16.05
CA ALA A 238 3.88 0.58 -15.15
C ALA A 238 2.62 1.19 -15.76
N ALA A 239 2.69 1.70 -17.00
CA ALA A 239 1.55 2.29 -17.68
C ALA A 239 0.43 1.28 -17.96
N SER A 240 0.74 0.02 -18.27
CA SER A 240 -0.25 -1.04 -18.50
C SER A 240 -0.89 -1.51 -17.20
N LEU A 241 -0.13 -1.57 -16.11
CA LEU A 241 -0.63 -1.95 -14.79
C LEU A 241 -1.54 -0.86 -14.21
N ALA A 242 -1.16 0.40 -14.34
CA ALA A 242 -1.98 1.53 -13.88
C ALA A 242 -3.36 1.62 -14.56
N ARG A 243 -3.52 1.05 -15.75
CA ARG A 243 -4.81 1.01 -16.47
C ARG A 243 -5.70 -0.18 -16.10
N ARG A 244 -5.22 -1.10 -15.27
CA ARG A 244 -5.98 -2.30 -14.86
C ARG A 244 -6.75 -2.10 -13.55
N VAL A 245 -6.64 -0.94 -12.93
CA VAL A 245 -7.32 -0.56 -11.69
C VAL A 245 -8.70 0.02 -11.99
#